data_38784a9ee6597833cba6821511f611e8
#
_entry.id   38784a9ee6597833cba6821511f611e8
#
_cell.length_a   1.000
_cell.length_b   1.000
_cell.length_c   1.000
_cell.angle_alpha   90.00
_cell.angle_beta   90.00
_cell.angle_gamma   90.00
#
_symmetry.space_group_name_H-M   'P 1'
#
loop_
_entity.id
_entity.type
_entity.pdbx_description
1 polymer ?
#
loop_
_entity_poly.entity_id
_entity_poly.type
_entity_poly.pdbx_seq_one_letter_code
_entity_poly.pdbx_strand_id
1 'polypeptide(L)'
;VPTVDVLDSFISYTDTGAGSVPVVFLHGNPTSSHLWRNVIPHVAGQARALAPDLIGMGASGKPDIDYRFVDHARYLDAWFDALGLDEVVLVGHDWGGALGMDWAARHPGRVRGIALIETFLRPLEWSELPPLGAELFRKFRSAEGERMVLEENMFIEFNLPKGVANLSQQDHDVYRAPFPTPATRKPLLAWPREFPLGDEPADVVEIVRNYGRYLAETPEIPTLIMALENGVGLGSPESVRWAATTFADAEVVSIPPAGHHAPEDRPDEIGAAVAEWLRRRALVPAAAQA
;
A
#
# COMPACT_ATOMS: atom_id res chain seq x y z
N VAL A 1 -12.44 -13.05 10.57
CA VAL A 1 -11.79 -11.75 10.31
C VAL A 1 -12.64 -10.68 10.96
N PRO A 2 -12.11 -9.86 11.88
CA PRO A 2 -12.85 -8.79 12.51
C PRO A 2 -13.25 -7.69 11.51
N THR A 3 -14.30 -6.95 11.85
CA THR A 3 -14.77 -5.75 11.14
C THR A 3 -15.03 -4.64 12.13
N VAL A 4 -14.93 -3.40 11.67
CA VAL A 4 -15.32 -2.22 12.42
C VAL A 4 -16.12 -1.28 11.52
N ASP A 5 -17.20 -0.73 12.08
CA ASP A 5 -18.04 0.25 11.37
C ASP A 5 -17.29 1.57 11.23
N VAL A 6 -17.28 2.11 10.03
CA VAL A 6 -16.63 3.39 9.68
C VAL A 6 -17.54 4.17 8.73
N LEU A 7 -17.82 5.42 9.07
CA LEU A 7 -18.70 6.29 8.27
C LEU A 7 -20.06 5.60 7.97
N ASP A 8 -20.35 5.36 6.71
CA ASP A 8 -21.57 4.71 6.22
C ASP A 8 -21.33 3.24 5.78
N SER A 9 -20.18 2.63 6.19
CA SER A 9 -19.79 1.29 5.78
C SER A 9 -18.99 0.59 6.89
N PHE A 10 -18.15 -0.38 6.55
CA PHE A 10 -17.25 -1.07 7.47
C PHE A 10 -15.92 -1.43 6.81
N ILE A 11 -14.89 -1.57 7.63
CA ILE A 11 -13.58 -2.09 7.26
C ILE A 11 -13.37 -3.45 7.90
N SER A 12 -13.03 -4.44 7.09
CA SER A 12 -12.54 -5.75 7.50
C SER A 12 -11.02 -5.68 7.68
N TYR A 13 -10.45 -6.36 8.67
CA TYR A 13 -9.01 -6.30 8.92
C TYR A 13 -8.48 -7.54 9.61
N THR A 14 -7.21 -7.85 9.38
CA THR A 14 -6.45 -8.83 10.17
C THR A 14 -5.92 -8.16 11.43
N ASP A 15 -5.95 -8.86 12.56
CA ASP A 15 -5.41 -8.40 13.84
C ASP A 15 -4.76 -9.57 14.59
N THR A 16 -3.50 -9.45 14.96
CA THR A 16 -2.77 -10.46 15.73
C THR A 16 -2.95 -10.33 17.24
N GLY A 17 -3.59 -9.27 17.71
CA GLY A 17 -4.12 -9.11 19.06
C GLY A 17 -3.16 -8.66 20.15
N ALA A 18 -1.84 -8.68 19.98
CA ALA A 18 -0.87 -8.37 21.04
C ALA A 18 0.10 -7.24 20.66
N GLY A 19 0.39 -6.34 21.60
CA GLY A 19 1.38 -5.26 21.46
C GLY A 19 0.79 -3.87 21.69
N SER A 20 1.60 -2.94 22.21
CA SER A 20 1.19 -1.58 22.56
C SER A 20 1.30 -0.60 21.39
N VAL A 21 2.27 -0.80 20.51
CA VAL A 21 2.43 -0.01 19.27
C VAL A 21 2.17 -0.93 18.09
N PRO A 22 1.04 -0.79 17.40
CA PRO A 22 0.72 -1.65 16.27
C PRO A 22 1.54 -1.30 15.03
N VAL A 23 1.84 -2.35 14.25
CA VAL A 23 2.36 -2.24 12.89
C VAL A 23 1.19 -2.43 11.94
N VAL A 24 0.87 -1.41 11.15
CA VAL A 24 -0.25 -1.39 10.22
C VAL A 24 0.25 -1.63 8.80
N PHE A 25 -0.25 -2.69 8.18
CA PHE A 25 0.11 -3.13 6.83
C PHE A 25 -0.97 -2.68 5.84
N LEU A 26 -0.61 -1.75 4.94
CA LEU A 26 -1.52 -1.17 3.96
C LEU A 26 -1.24 -1.72 2.57
N HIS A 27 -2.22 -2.37 1.99
CA HIS A 27 -2.16 -2.92 0.64
C HIS A 27 -2.60 -1.88 -0.42
N GLY A 28 -2.47 -2.23 -1.69
CA GLY A 28 -2.96 -1.42 -2.81
C GLY A 28 -3.79 -2.20 -3.81
N ASN A 29 -3.76 -1.77 -5.08
CA ASN A 29 -4.55 -2.33 -6.17
C ASN A 29 -3.84 -3.54 -6.82
N PRO A 30 -4.51 -4.64 -7.10
CA PRO A 30 -5.90 -5.03 -6.84
C PRO A 30 -6.05 -5.95 -5.62
N THR A 31 -5.15 -5.83 -4.65
CA THR A 31 -4.98 -6.78 -3.55
C THR A 31 -5.88 -6.47 -2.34
N SER A 32 -5.61 -7.10 -1.22
CA SER A 32 -6.29 -6.95 0.07
C SER A 32 -5.31 -7.23 1.20
N SER A 33 -5.77 -7.25 2.44
CA SER A 33 -4.96 -7.68 3.59
C SER A 33 -4.32 -9.07 3.40
N HIS A 34 -4.89 -9.90 2.53
CA HIS A 34 -4.35 -11.21 2.17
C HIS A 34 -2.91 -11.15 1.61
N LEU A 35 -2.53 -10.04 0.98
CA LEU A 35 -1.16 -9.78 0.51
C LEU A 35 -0.11 -9.97 1.62
N TRP A 36 -0.47 -9.63 2.84
CA TRP A 36 0.42 -9.60 3.99
C TRP A 36 0.45 -10.89 4.82
N ARG A 37 -0.36 -11.92 4.45
CA ARG A 37 -0.54 -13.16 5.24
C ARG A 37 0.77 -13.88 5.57
N ASN A 38 1.73 -13.85 4.65
CA ASN A 38 3.04 -14.50 4.81
C ASN A 38 4.13 -13.54 5.34
N VAL A 39 3.89 -12.23 5.33
CA VAL A 39 4.79 -11.19 5.88
C VAL A 39 4.52 -10.98 7.38
N ILE A 40 3.26 -10.86 7.77
CA ILE A 40 2.83 -10.62 9.16
C ILE A 40 3.45 -11.59 10.19
N PRO A 41 3.60 -12.90 9.93
CA PRO A 41 4.20 -13.83 10.90
C PRO A 41 5.61 -13.44 11.37
N HIS A 42 6.40 -12.76 10.53
CA HIS A 42 7.75 -12.29 10.89
C HIS A 42 7.71 -11.14 11.92
N VAL A 43 6.61 -10.42 12.00
CA VAL A 43 6.43 -9.24 12.86
C VAL A 43 5.60 -9.57 14.10
N ALA A 44 4.65 -10.49 14.00
CA ALA A 44 3.66 -10.80 15.04
C ALA A 44 4.26 -11.23 16.39
N GLY A 45 5.50 -11.73 16.41
CA GLY A 45 6.21 -12.09 17.64
C GLY A 45 6.76 -10.90 18.43
N GLN A 46 6.80 -9.71 17.84
CA GLN A 46 7.36 -8.49 18.45
C GLN A 46 6.38 -7.31 18.52
N ALA A 47 5.32 -7.32 17.73
CA ALA A 47 4.32 -6.25 17.70
C ALA A 47 2.94 -6.79 17.33
N ARG A 48 1.90 -6.05 17.73
CA ARG A 48 0.56 -6.23 17.19
C ARG A 48 0.58 -5.85 15.71
N ALA A 49 0.22 -6.76 14.82
CA ALA A 49 0.09 -6.48 13.39
C ALA A 49 -1.38 -6.32 13.02
N LEU A 50 -1.68 -5.25 12.29
CA LEU A 50 -2.99 -4.93 11.75
C LEU A 50 -2.87 -4.80 10.23
N ALA A 51 -3.84 -5.34 9.49
CA ALA A 51 -3.91 -5.17 8.04
C ALA A 51 -5.38 -4.98 7.64
N PRO A 52 -5.82 -3.73 7.38
CA PRO A 52 -7.16 -3.48 6.86
C PRO A 52 -7.27 -3.87 5.38
N ASP A 53 -8.45 -4.32 4.98
CA ASP A 53 -8.88 -4.26 3.59
C ASP A 53 -9.36 -2.83 3.32
N LEU A 54 -8.76 -2.13 2.37
CA LEU A 54 -9.19 -0.77 2.02
C LEU A 54 -10.67 -0.78 1.58
N ILE A 55 -11.37 0.34 1.78
CA ILE A 55 -12.78 0.43 1.40
C ILE A 55 -12.99 0.01 -0.06
N GLY A 56 -13.99 -0.81 -0.34
CA GLY A 56 -14.23 -1.37 -1.67
C GLY A 56 -13.37 -2.58 -2.04
N MET A 57 -12.33 -2.90 -1.25
CA MET A 57 -11.39 -3.99 -1.50
C MET A 57 -11.62 -5.15 -0.52
N GLY A 58 -11.10 -6.34 -0.84
CA GLY A 58 -11.20 -7.50 0.04
C GLY A 58 -12.60 -7.73 0.59
N ALA A 59 -12.69 -8.01 1.88
CA ALA A 59 -13.94 -8.23 2.61
C ALA A 59 -14.55 -6.95 3.20
N SER A 60 -13.96 -5.78 2.97
CA SER A 60 -14.52 -4.49 3.37
C SER A 60 -15.78 -4.12 2.59
N GLY A 61 -16.59 -3.24 3.16
CA GLY A 61 -17.81 -2.76 2.54
C GLY A 61 -17.56 -2.06 1.19
N LYS A 62 -18.63 -2.01 0.37
CA LYS A 62 -18.60 -1.43 -0.97
C LYS A 62 -19.68 -0.35 -1.12
N PRO A 63 -19.53 0.80 -0.41
CA PRO A 63 -20.46 1.91 -0.56
C PRO A 63 -20.46 2.47 -1.99
N ASP A 64 -21.53 3.14 -2.39
CA ASP A 64 -21.61 3.79 -3.70
C ASP A 64 -20.93 5.16 -3.67
N ILE A 65 -19.60 5.13 -3.85
CA ILE A 65 -18.69 6.27 -3.90
C ILE A 65 -17.80 6.19 -5.15
N ASP A 66 -16.97 7.20 -5.38
CA ASP A 66 -16.07 7.23 -6.53
C ASP A 66 -14.77 6.46 -6.32
N TYR A 67 -14.46 6.08 -5.08
CA TYR A 67 -13.22 5.37 -4.69
C TYR A 67 -11.94 6.11 -5.08
N ARG A 68 -11.98 7.45 -5.03
CA ARG A 68 -10.81 8.28 -5.24
C ARG A 68 -9.82 8.13 -4.08
N PHE A 69 -8.59 8.59 -4.26
CA PHE A 69 -7.60 8.61 -3.19
C PHE A 69 -8.15 9.22 -1.90
N VAL A 70 -8.80 10.37 -2.00
CA VAL A 70 -9.39 11.09 -0.87
C VAL A 70 -10.51 10.32 -0.16
N ASP A 71 -11.26 9.50 -0.89
CA ASP A 71 -12.27 8.61 -0.28
C ASP A 71 -11.59 7.53 0.56
N HIS A 72 -10.60 6.83 -0.01
CA HIS A 72 -9.82 5.85 0.74
C HIS A 72 -9.14 6.44 1.97
N ALA A 73 -8.54 7.63 1.85
CA ALA A 73 -7.92 8.34 2.96
C ALA A 73 -8.93 8.61 4.08
N ARG A 74 -10.14 9.07 3.75
CA ARG A 74 -11.20 9.39 4.72
C ARG A 74 -11.71 8.13 5.45
N TYR A 75 -11.89 7.00 4.74
CA TYR A 75 -12.30 5.75 5.38
C TYR A 75 -11.18 5.16 6.24
N LEU A 76 -9.94 5.32 5.81
CA LEU A 76 -8.78 4.89 6.58
C LEU A 76 -8.62 5.72 7.86
N ASP A 77 -8.82 7.04 7.82
CA ASP A 77 -8.86 7.91 9.00
C ASP A 77 -9.91 7.41 10.01
N ALA A 78 -11.12 7.16 9.54
CA ALA A 78 -12.20 6.66 10.40
C ALA A 78 -11.87 5.28 10.99
N TRP A 79 -11.14 4.42 10.27
CA TRP A 79 -10.69 3.13 10.77
C TRP A 79 -9.62 3.28 11.87
N PHE A 80 -8.64 4.16 11.69
CA PHE A 80 -7.64 4.47 12.72
C PHE A 80 -8.31 5.00 14.00
N ASP A 81 -9.26 5.91 13.85
CA ASP A 81 -9.97 6.52 14.97
C ASP A 81 -10.88 5.50 15.69
N ALA A 82 -11.60 4.67 14.94
CA ALA A 82 -12.49 3.64 15.51
C ALA A 82 -11.74 2.58 16.33
N LEU A 83 -10.48 2.30 15.97
CA LEU A 83 -9.61 1.39 16.71
C LEU A 83 -8.75 2.08 17.79
N GLY A 84 -8.84 3.40 17.93
CA GLY A 84 -8.05 4.19 18.88
C GLY A 84 -6.53 4.05 18.65
N LEU A 85 -6.09 4.07 17.40
CA LEU A 85 -4.68 3.88 17.02
C LEU A 85 -3.94 5.22 17.09
N ASP A 86 -3.54 5.64 18.28
CA ASP A 86 -2.89 6.94 18.48
C ASP A 86 -1.45 7.01 17.99
N GLU A 87 -0.72 5.89 18.02
CA GLU A 87 0.68 5.80 17.60
C GLU A 87 0.92 4.48 16.89
N VAL A 88 1.48 4.51 15.67
CA VAL A 88 1.64 3.33 14.80
C VAL A 88 2.98 3.32 14.08
N VAL A 89 3.39 2.14 13.59
CA VAL A 89 4.34 2.00 12.50
C VAL A 89 3.57 1.57 11.25
N LEU A 90 3.88 2.16 10.10
CA LEU A 90 3.21 1.87 8.83
C LEU A 90 4.10 1.01 7.94
N VAL A 91 3.51 0.02 7.29
CA VAL A 91 4.14 -0.76 6.21
C VAL A 91 3.23 -0.68 5.00
N GLY A 92 3.71 -0.11 3.91
CA GLY A 92 2.86 0.19 2.76
C GLY A 92 3.39 -0.37 1.45
N HIS A 93 2.48 -0.92 0.66
CA HIS A 93 2.70 -1.37 -0.71
C HIS A 93 1.75 -0.64 -1.65
N ASP A 94 2.23 -0.22 -2.82
CA ASP A 94 1.44 0.44 -3.87
C ASP A 94 0.66 1.64 -3.30
N TRP A 95 -0.64 1.75 -3.51
CA TRP A 95 -1.46 2.82 -2.95
C TRP A 95 -1.49 2.82 -1.41
N GLY A 96 -1.30 1.68 -0.77
CA GLY A 96 -1.19 1.61 0.68
C GLY A 96 0.02 2.38 1.23
N GLY A 97 1.13 2.40 0.48
CA GLY A 97 2.27 3.23 0.84
C GLY A 97 1.98 4.73 0.72
N ALA A 98 1.32 5.15 -0.37
CA ALA A 98 0.90 6.54 -0.56
C ALA A 98 -0.10 6.99 0.52
N LEU A 99 -1.11 6.16 0.82
CA LEU A 99 -2.08 6.43 1.90
C LEU A 99 -1.41 6.53 3.27
N GLY A 100 -0.43 5.66 3.54
CA GLY A 100 0.33 5.69 4.79
C GLY A 100 1.17 6.96 4.94
N MET A 101 1.87 7.38 3.90
CA MET A 101 2.66 8.63 3.89
C MET A 101 1.75 9.87 4.01
N ASP A 102 0.61 9.88 3.31
CA ASP A 102 -0.38 10.94 3.42
C ASP A 102 -0.97 11.01 4.84
N TRP A 103 -1.30 9.85 5.41
CA TRP A 103 -1.80 9.79 6.78
C TRP A 103 -0.79 10.35 7.79
N ALA A 104 0.49 9.99 7.65
CA ALA A 104 1.56 10.52 8.48
C ALA A 104 1.67 12.05 8.37
N ALA A 105 1.59 12.60 7.15
CA ALA A 105 1.66 14.04 6.90
C ALA A 105 0.46 14.80 7.47
N ARG A 106 -0.73 14.21 7.44
CA ARG A 106 -1.96 14.81 8.00
C ARG A 106 -2.10 14.64 9.52
N HIS A 107 -1.35 13.70 10.12
CA HIS A 107 -1.42 13.40 11.56
C HIS A 107 -0.02 13.42 12.20
N PRO A 108 0.64 14.59 12.27
CA PRO A 108 1.98 14.72 12.83
C PRO A 108 2.08 14.14 14.25
N GLY A 109 3.14 13.38 14.51
CA GLY A 109 3.39 12.77 15.82
C GLY A 109 2.69 11.44 16.07
N ARG A 110 1.84 10.94 15.15
CA ARG A 110 1.15 9.63 15.29
C ARG A 110 1.90 8.48 14.59
N VAL A 111 2.97 8.74 13.86
CA VAL A 111 3.74 7.71 13.14
C VAL A 111 5.16 7.63 13.68
N ARG A 112 5.58 6.45 14.12
CA ARG A 112 6.93 6.16 14.63
C ARG A 112 7.91 5.77 13.54
N GLY A 113 7.44 5.35 12.38
CA GLY A 113 8.25 4.97 11.24
C GLY A 113 7.41 4.41 10.10
N ILE A 114 7.97 4.41 8.89
CA ILE A 114 7.29 3.97 7.67
C ILE A 114 8.21 3.03 6.90
N ALA A 115 7.72 1.83 6.54
CA ALA A 115 8.39 0.91 5.63
C ALA A 115 7.62 0.84 4.32
N LEU A 116 8.31 0.99 3.19
CA LEU A 116 7.74 1.17 1.87
C LEU A 116 8.31 0.16 0.86
N ILE A 117 7.43 -0.43 0.06
CA ILE A 117 7.81 -1.26 -1.08
C ILE A 117 6.89 -0.99 -2.27
N GLU A 118 7.45 -0.81 -3.46
CA GLU A 118 6.72 -0.66 -4.73
C GLU A 118 5.57 0.37 -4.63
N THR A 119 5.87 1.58 -4.16
CA THR A 119 4.90 2.65 -3.93
C THR A 119 5.31 3.98 -4.56
N PHE A 120 4.43 4.96 -4.51
CA PHE A 120 4.60 6.29 -5.07
C PHE A 120 5.46 7.18 -4.18
N LEU A 121 6.79 7.12 -4.32
CA LEU A 121 7.71 7.94 -3.53
C LEU A 121 7.65 9.42 -3.94
N ARG A 122 7.32 9.70 -5.20
CA ARG A 122 7.14 11.02 -5.81
C ARG A 122 6.17 10.94 -7.00
N PRO A 123 5.64 12.07 -7.52
CA PRO A 123 4.97 12.05 -8.82
C PRO A 123 5.92 11.59 -9.92
N LEU A 124 5.38 10.92 -10.93
CA LEU A 124 6.15 10.44 -12.09
C LEU A 124 5.80 11.26 -13.34
N GLU A 125 6.79 11.41 -14.21
CA GLU A 125 6.55 11.99 -15.52
C GLU A 125 6.18 10.92 -16.55
N TRP A 126 5.41 11.28 -17.56
CA TRP A 126 5.02 10.36 -18.64
C TRP A 126 6.23 9.75 -19.37
N SER A 127 7.34 10.49 -19.43
CA SER A 127 8.60 10.05 -20.03
C SER A 127 9.35 8.99 -19.24
N GLU A 128 9.02 8.82 -17.96
CA GLU A 128 9.65 7.81 -17.08
C GLU A 128 9.01 6.43 -17.23
N LEU A 129 7.80 6.39 -17.80
CA LEU A 129 7.13 5.11 -18.05
C LEU A 129 7.65 4.46 -19.33
N PRO A 130 7.82 3.13 -19.36
CA PRO A 130 8.00 2.40 -20.60
C PRO A 130 6.83 2.71 -21.56
N PRO A 131 7.06 2.74 -22.89
CA PRO A 131 6.03 3.11 -23.88
C PRO A 131 4.71 2.34 -23.71
N LEU A 132 4.78 1.03 -23.47
CA LEU A 132 3.59 0.19 -23.22
C LEU A 132 2.87 0.56 -21.92
N GLY A 133 3.62 0.91 -20.88
CA GLY A 133 3.04 1.38 -19.62
C GLY A 133 2.32 2.71 -19.78
N ALA A 134 2.94 3.66 -20.46
CA ALA A 134 2.33 4.95 -20.77
C ALA A 134 1.05 4.80 -21.60
N GLU A 135 1.05 3.91 -22.60
CA GLU A 135 -0.15 3.59 -23.39
C GLU A 135 -1.25 3.00 -22.50
N LEU A 136 -0.92 2.06 -21.64
CA LEU A 136 -1.87 1.41 -20.74
C LEU A 136 -2.52 2.42 -19.79
N PHE A 137 -1.76 3.34 -19.18
CA PHE A 137 -2.32 4.38 -18.32
C PHE A 137 -3.22 5.37 -19.07
N ARG A 138 -2.92 5.68 -20.35
CA ARG A 138 -3.85 6.46 -21.18
C ARG A 138 -5.16 5.72 -21.42
N LYS A 139 -5.10 4.39 -21.65
CA LYS A 139 -6.31 3.55 -21.80
C LYS A 139 -7.14 3.54 -20.53
N PHE A 140 -6.55 3.37 -19.36
CA PHE A 140 -7.28 3.41 -18.07
C PHE A 140 -8.05 4.73 -17.87
N ARG A 141 -7.54 5.83 -18.40
CA ARG A 141 -8.20 7.15 -18.35
C ARG A 141 -9.27 7.36 -19.44
N SER A 142 -9.60 6.35 -20.23
CA SER A 142 -10.57 6.38 -21.32
C SER A 142 -11.71 5.39 -21.12
N ALA A 143 -12.69 5.38 -22.04
CA ALA A 143 -13.77 4.38 -22.08
C ALA A 143 -13.25 2.95 -22.32
N GLU A 144 -12.11 2.79 -23.00
CA GLU A 144 -11.47 1.48 -23.17
C GLU A 144 -11.05 0.91 -21.80
N GLY A 145 -10.54 1.76 -20.89
CA GLY A 145 -10.19 1.35 -19.52
C GLY A 145 -11.41 0.85 -18.72
N GLU A 146 -12.58 1.45 -18.93
CA GLU A 146 -13.82 0.94 -18.31
C GLU A 146 -14.12 -0.49 -18.75
N ARG A 147 -14.09 -0.77 -20.04
CA ARG A 147 -14.28 -2.12 -20.57
C ARG A 147 -13.25 -3.09 -20.01
N MET A 148 -11.96 -2.75 -20.07
CA MET A 148 -10.86 -3.61 -19.61
C MET A 148 -10.99 -3.97 -18.12
N VAL A 149 -11.32 -2.99 -17.28
CA VAL A 149 -11.36 -3.19 -15.82
C VAL A 149 -12.73 -3.68 -15.35
N LEU A 150 -13.82 -3.00 -15.77
CA LEU A 150 -15.14 -3.32 -15.25
C LEU A 150 -15.74 -4.58 -15.90
N GLU A 151 -15.56 -4.78 -17.21
CA GLU A 151 -16.14 -5.93 -17.91
C GLU A 151 -15.18 -7.13 -17.91
N GLU A 152 -13.90 -6.93 -18.26
CA GLU A 152 -12.91 -8.00 -18.43
C GLU A 152 -12.18 -8.36 -17.14
N ASN A 153 -12.33 -7.57 -16.06
CA ASN A 153 -11.66 -7.74 -14.76
C ASN A 153 -10.13 -7.85 -14.88
N MET A 154 -9.55 -7.02 -15.76
CA MET A 154 -8.16 -7.12 -16.21
C MET A 154 -7.14 -7.20 -15.05
N PHE A 155 -7.33 -6.42 -13.98
CA PHE A 155 -6.39 -6.43 -12.86
C PHE A 155 -6.32 -7.79 -12.16
N ILE A 156 -7.46 -8.45 -11.98
CA ILE A 156 -7.54 -9.75 -11.33
C ILE A 156 -7.14 -10.87 -12.29
N GLU A 157 -7.68 -10.86 -13.53
CA GLU A 157 -7.55 -12.00 -14.42
C GLU A 157 -6.24 -12.00 -15.23
N PHE A 158 -5.60 -10.84 -15.42
CA PHE A 158 -4.39 -10.73 -16.23
C PHE A 158 -3.20 -10.14 -15.49
N ASN A 159 -3.37 -8.99 -14.81
CA ASN A 159 -2.23 -8.29 -14.22
C ASN A 159 -1.69 -9.03 -13.01
N LEU A 160 -2.56 -9.46 -12.11
CA LEU A 160 -2.14 -10.16 -10.90
C LEU A 160 -1.42 -11.48 -11.21
N PRO A 161 -1.97 -12.41 -12.04
CA PRO A 161 -1.26 -13.64 -12.39
C PRO A 161 0.04 -13.46 -13.16
N LYS A 162 0.20 -12.33 -13.88
CA LYS A 162 1.46 -12.00 -14.56
C LYS A 162 2.47 -11.31 -13.65
N GLY A 163 1.99 -10.61 -12.65
CA GLY A 163 2.79 -9.84 -11.70
C GLY A 163 3.26 -10.63 -10.49
N VAL A 164 2.81 -11.87 -10.30
CA VAL A 164 3.19 -12.78 -9.21
C VAL A 164 3.71 -14.07 -9.80
N ALA A 165 4.95 -14.43 -9.46
CA ALA A 165 5.65 -15.55 -10.08
C ALA A 165 5.00 -16.92 -9.78
N ASN A 166 4.45 -17.10 -8.59
CA ASN A 166 3.90 -18.37 -8.11
C ASN A 166 2.52 -18.20 -7.46
N LEU A 167 1.63 -17.41 -8.07
CA LEU A 167 0.27 -17.24 -7.56
C LEU A 167 -0.49 -18.57 -7.62
N SER A 168 -0.86 -19.10 -6.44
CA SER A 168 -1.69 -20.31 -6.39
C SER A 168 -3.12 -20.02 -6.86
N GLN A 169 -3.81 -21.03 -7.37
CA GLN A 169 -5.22 -20.88 -7.74
C GLN A 169 -6.07 -20.46 -6.53
N GLN A 170 -5.76 -20.98 -5.35
CA GLN A 170 -6.47 -20.62 -4.11
C GLN A 170 -6.29 -19.13 -3.77
N ASP A 171 -5.07 -18.60 -3.84
CA ASP A 171 -4.81 -17.18 -3.57
C ASP A 171 -5.44 -16.28 -4.65
N HIS A 172 -5.37 -16.70 -5.91
CA HIS A 172 -6.04 -16.00 -7.00
C HIS A 172 -7.56 -15.91 -6.78
N ASP A 173 -8.17 -17.00 -6.33
CA ASP A 173 -9.62 -17.04 -6.03
C ASP A 173 -9.97 -16.13 -4.84
N VAL A 174 -9.10 -16.01 -3.84
CA VAL A 174 -9.26 -15.04 -2.73
C VAL A 174 -9.27 -13.61 -3.26
N TYR A 175 -8.34 -13.24 -4.15
CA TYR A 175 -8.31 -11.89 -4.75
C TYR A 175 -9.48 -11.64 -5.72
N ARG A 176 -9.98 -12.69 -6.40
CA ARG A 176 -11.12 -12.60 -7.33
C ARG A 176 -12.45 -12.44 -6.62
N ALA A 177 -12.64 -13.12 -5.50
CA ALA A 177 -13.92 -13.24 -4.81
C ALA A 177 -14.62 -11.89 -4.51
N PRO A 178 -13.91 -10.78 -4.16
CA PRO A 178 -14.53 -9.49 -3.90
C PRO A 178 -15.11 -8.78 -5.14
N PHE A 179 -14.78 -9.24 -6.37
CA PHE A 179 -15.02 -8.51 -7.62
C PHE A 179 -15.86 -9.30 -8.65
N PRO A 180 -17.02 -9.91 -8.26
CA PRO A 180 -17.80 -10.77 -9.14
C PRO A 180 -18.53 -10.02 -10.26
N THR A 181 -18.81 -8.73 -10.10
CA THR A 181 -19.58 -7.93 -11.06
C THR A 181 -18.87 -6.62 -11.43
N PRO A 182 -19.21 -5.99 -12.57
CA PRO A 182 -18.67 -4.69 -12.93
C PRO A 182 -18.81 -3.62 -11.84
N ALA A 183 -19.93 -3.59 -11.14
CA ALA A 183 -20.18 -2.63 -10.06
C ALA A 183 -19.18 -2.78 -8.90
N THR A 184 -18.80 -4.01 -8.56
CA THR A 184 -17.83 -4.29 -7.49
C THR A 184 -16.40 -3.97 -7.88
N ARG A 185 -16.10 -3.75 -9.17
CA ARG A 185 -14.78 -3.43 -9.74
C ARG A 185 -14.49 -1.94 -9.85
N LYS A 186 -15.44 -1.08 -9.46
CA LYS A 186 -15.24 0.39 -9.45
C LYS A 186 -13.91 0.81 -8.79
N PRO A 187 -13.53 0.31 -7.58
CA PRO A 187 -12.27 0.70 -6.95
C PRO A 187 -11.04 0.29 -7.79
N LEU A 188 -11.08 -0.85 -8.48
CA LEU A 188 -9.99 -1.29 -9.35
C LEU A 188 -9.74 -0.33 -10.52
N LEU A 189 -10.79 0.33 -11.02
CA LEU A 189 -10.71 1.33 -12.09
C LEU A 189 -10.31 2.71 -11.57
N ALA A 190 -10.77 3.09 -10.37
CA ALA A 190 -10.45 4.38 -9.78
C ALA A 190 -8.94 4.55 -9.57
N TRP A 191 -8.28 3.55 -8.99
CA TRP A 191 -6.86 3.59 -8.67
C TRP A 191 -5.94 3.96 -9.86
N PRO A 192 -5.98 3.33 -11.02
CA PRO A 192 -5.11 3.72 -12.14
C PRO A 192 -5.46 5.08 -12.73
N ARG A 193 -6.69 5.58 -12.52
CA ARG A 193 -7.09 6.94 -12.90
C ARG A 193 -6.53 8.01 -11.98
N GLU A 194 -6.31 7.67 -10.72
CA GLU A 194 -5.68 8.53 -9.71
C GLU A 194 -4.15 8.52 -9.74
N PHE A 195 -3.53 7.73 -10.63
CA PHE A 195 -2.07 7.61 -10.71
C PHE A 195 -1.42 8.98 -11.01
N PRO A 196 -0.50 9.48 -10.16
CA PRO A 196 0.09 10.83 -10.28
C PRO A 196 1.14 10.89 -11.40
N LEU A 197 0.67 11.11 -12.64
CA LEU A 197 1.50 11.18 -13.84
C LEU A 197 1.47 12.60 -14.43
N GLY A 198 2.63 13.21 -14.54
CA GLY A 198 2.75 14.62 -14.90
C GLY A 198 2.06 15.48 -13.84
N ASP A 199 1.13 16.33 -14.24
CA ASP A 199 0.36 17.20 -13.34
C ASP A 199 -1.07 16.70 -13.08
N GLU A 200 -1.37 15.43 -13.39
CA GLU A 200 -2.74 14.90 -13.29
C GLU A 200 -2.81 13.55 -12.55
N PRO A 201 -3.87 13.32 -11.73
CA PRO A 201 -4.82 14.33 -11.23
C PRO A 201 -4.13 15.33 -10.28
N ALA A 202 -4.42 16.62 -10.43
CA ALA A 202 -3.67 17.68 -9.75
C ALA A 202 -3.71 17.59 -8.22
N ASP A 203 -4.84 17.18 -7.66
CA ASP A 203 -5.00 17.00 -6.22
C ASP A 203 -4.17 15.82 -5.69
N VAL A 204 -4.12 14.69 -6.40
CA VAL A 204 -3.29 13.54 -6.00
C VAL A 204 -1.80 13.86 -6.17
N VAL A 205 -1.43 14.54 -7.25
CA VAL A 205 -0.05 15.02 -7.44
C VAL A 205 0.39 15.92 -6.30
N GLU A 206 -0.48 16.83 -5.84
CA GLU A 206 -0.17 17.70 -4.69
C GLU A 206 -0.10 16.92 -3.38
N ILE A 207 -0.95 15.92 -3.16
CA ILE A 207 -0.86 15.01 -1.99
C ILE A 207 0.51 14.31 -1.98
N VAL A 208 0.95 13.77 -3.12
CA VAL A 208 2.24 13.09 -3.24
C VAL A 208 3.41 14.05 -2.98
N ARG A 209 3.33 15.28 -3.50
CA ARG A 209 4.33 16.33 -3.20
C ARG A 209 4.35 16.70 -1.71
N ASN A 210 3.17 16.78 -1.07
CA ASN A 210 3.02 17.16 0.34
C ASN A 210 3.65 16.12 1.27
N TYR A 211 3.34 14.84 1.13
CA TYR A 211 3.95 13.84 2.00
C TYR A 211 5.46 13.68 1.73
N GLY A 212 5.90 13.86 0.47
CA GLY A 212 7.33 13.87 0.16
C GLY A 212 8.07 15.01 0.88
N ARG A 213 7.48 16.21 0.90
CA ARG A 213 8.02 17.37 1.64
C ARG A 213 7.98 17.13 3.15
N TYR A 214 6.88 16.59 3.67
CA TYR A 214 6.75 16.25 5.07
C TYR A 214 7.86 15.30 5.54
N LEU A 215 8.10 14.21 4.81
CA LEU A 215 9.17 13.26 5.15
C LEU A 215 10.59 13.85 4.96
N ALA A 216 10.76 14.81 4.07
CA ALA A 216 12.03 15.56 3.93
C ALA A 216 12.31 16.47 5.12
N GLU A 217 11.29 16.94 5.83
CA GLU A 217 11.37 17.88 6.93
C GLU A 217 11.21 17.24 8.31
N THR A 218 10.95 15.91 8.38
CA THR A 218 10.61 15.19 9.63
C THR A 218 11.61 14.06 9.90
N PRO A 219 12.81 14.35 10.47
CA PRO A 219 13.81 13.33 10.77
C PRO A 219 13.39 12.36 11.89
N GLU A 220 12.32 12.65 12.62
CA GLU A 220 11.77 11.81 13.66
C GLU A 220 11.03 10.58 13.12
N ILE A 221 10.75 10.55 11.80
CA ILE A 221 10.09 9.42 11.15
C ILE A 221 11.11 8.65 10.31
N PRO A 222 11.79 7.63 10.86
CA PRO A 222 12.64 6.75 10.08
C PRO A 222 11.83 6.08 8.97
N THR A 223 12.38 6.09 7.75
CA THR A 223 11.75 5.52 6.57
C THR A 223 12.61 4.39 6.00
N LEU A 224 12.08 3.17 5.98
CA LEU A 224 12.68 2.02 5.32
C LEU A 224 12.15 1.92 3.88
N ILE A 225 13.03 1.98 2.90
CA ILE A 225 12.70 1.76 1.49
C ILE A 225 13.21 0.40 1.07
N MET A 226 12.32 -0.52 0.78
CA MET A 226 12.63 -1.87 0.29
C MET A 226 12.67 -1.82 -1.25
N ALA A 227 13.87 -1.86 -1.80
CA ALA A 227 14.13 -1.72 -3.23
C ALA A 227 14.33 -3.09 -3.89
N LEU A 228 13.57 -3.37 -4.96
CA LEU A 228 13.74 -4.60 -5.74
C LEU A 228 15.02 -4.55 -6.59
N GLU A 229 15.84 -5.59 -6.55
CA GLU A 229 17.12 -5.67 -7.30
C GLU A 229 16.94 -5.57 -8.81
N ASN A 230 15.79 -5.99 -9.34
CA ASN A 230 15.49 -5.89 -10.76
C ASN A 230 15.00 -4.49 -11.19
N GLY A 231 14.77 -3.57 -10.24
CA GLY A 231 14.47 -2.16 -10.52
C GLY A 231 13.23 -1.94 -11.38
N VAL A 232 12.19 -2.75 -11.19
CA VAL A 232 10.92 -2.65 -11.94
C VAL A 232 9.85 -1.95 -11.09
N GLY A 233 8.76 -1.53 -11.73
CA GLY A 233 7.58 -1.01 -11.07
C GLY A 233 7.73 0.42 -10.53
N LEU A 234 7.00 0.72 -9.46
CA LEU A 234 6.94 2.05 -8.84
C LEU A 234 8.22 2.39 -8.06
N GLY A 235 8.88 1.35 -7.51
CA GLY A 235 10.18 1.43 -6.84
C GLY A 235 11.36 1.50 -7.81
N SER A 236 11.24 2.25 -8.92
CA SER A 236 12.36 2.39 -9.86
C SER A 236 13.64 2.89 -9.18
N PRO A 237 14.84 2.52 -9.67
CA PRO A 237 16.10 2.96 -9.08
C PRO A 237 16.21 4.48 -8.97
N GLU A 238 15.56 5.22 -9.86
CA GLU A 238 15.53 6.68 -9.81
C GLU A 238 14.64 7.19 -8.67
N SER A 239 13.43 6.65 -8.52
CA SER A 239 12.52 7.01 -7.43
C SER A 239 13.10 6.63 -6.06
N VAL A 240 13.74 5.47 -5.95
CA VAL A 240 14.43 5.04 -4.72
C VAL A 240 15.59 5.97 -4.38
N ARG A 241 16.45 6.32 -5.35
CA ARG A 241 17.55 7.27 -5.11
C ARG A 241 17.04 8.64 -4.70
N TRP A 242 15.97 9.12 -5.37
CA TRP A 242 15.35 10.38 -5.00
C TRP A 242 14.87 10.37 -3.55
N ALA A 243 14.11 9.37 -3.14
CA ALA A 243 13.61 9.26 -1.77
C ALA A 243 14.75 9.11 -0.75
N ALA A 244 15.74 8.27 -1.03
CA ALA A 244 16.91 8.06 -0.17
C ALA A 244 17.75 9.31 0.06
N THR A 245 17.70 10.28 -0.87
CA THR A 245 18.44 11.56 -0.74
C THR A 245 17.55 12.71 -0.28
N THR A 246 16.23 12.55 -0.33
CA THR A 246 15.26 13.60 -0.02
C THR A 246 14.65 13.44 1.37
N PHE A 247 14.24 12.22 1.74
CA PHE A 247 13.66 11.98 3.05
C PHE A 247 14.71 12.11 4.14
N ALA A 248 14.38 12.77 5.24
CA ALA A 248 15.34 13.20 6.26
C ALA A 248 16.03 12.02 6.99
N ASP A 249 15.34 10.90 7.21
CA ASP A 249 15.89 9.68 7.82
C ASP A 249 15.47 8.44 7.00
N ALA A 250 16.00 8.33 5.79
CA ALA A 250 15.74 7.21 4.90
C ALA A 250 16.90 6.20 4.89
N GLU A 251 16.54 4.92 4.90
CA GLU A 251 17.46 3.82 4.65
C GLU A 251 16.91 2.90 3.57
N VAL A 252 17.78 2.34 2.75
CA VAL A 252 17.41 1.44 1.65
C VAL A 252 17.91 0.04 1.95
N VAL A 253 17.03 -0.95 1.80
CA VAL A 253 17.39 -2.36 1.84
C VAL A 253 17.07 -3.01 0.49
N SER A 254 17.96 -3.88 0.03
CA SER A 254 17.76 -4.63 -1.20
C SER A 254 16.87 -5.84 -0.95
N ILE A 255 15.88 -6.03 -1.81
CA ILE A 255 15.00 -7.21 -1.85
C ILE A 255 15.27 -7.95 -3.16
N PRO A 256 15.42 -9.28 -3.14
CA PRO A 256 15.65 -10.06 -4.36
C PRO A 256 14.59 -9.79 -5.43
N PRO A 257 14.88 -10.12 -6.71
CA PRO A 257 13.99 -9.84 -7.82
C PRO A 257 12.57 -10.36 -7.60
N ALA A 258 11.59 -9.50 -7.84
CA ALA A 258 10.16 -9.81 -7.75
C ALA A 258 9.36 -8.96 -8.75
N GLY A 259 8.07 -9.27 -8.92
CA GLY A 259 7.11 -8.40 -9.60
C GLY A 259 6.62 -7.26 -8.70
N HIS A 260 5.69 -6.46 -9.24
CA HIS A 260 5.08 -5.36 -8.48
C HIS A 260 4.45 -5.84 -7.17
N HIS A 261 3.83 -7.02 -7.15
CA HIS A 261 3.24 -7.60 -5.94
C HIS A 261 4.28 -8.37 -5.12
N ALA A 262 5.42 -7.73 -4.86
CA ALA A 262 6.56 -8.32 -4.18
C ALA A 262 6.26 -9.04 -2.85
N PRO A 263 5.30 -8.63 -2.01
CA PRO A 263 4.95 -9.38 -0.81
C PRO A 263 4.39 -10.80 -1.07
N GLU A 264 3.88 -11.07 -2.29
CA GLU A 264 3.53 -12.44 -2.71
C GLU A 264 4.76 -13.27 -3.06
N ASP A 265 5.75 -12.67 -3.72
CA ASP A 265 6.93 -13.36 -4.24
C ASP A 265 8.07 -13.49 -3.23
N ARG A 266 8.19 -12.51 -2.31
CA ARG A 266 9.31 -12.36 -1.35
C ARG A 266 8.83 -12.07 0.08
N PRO A 267 7.84 -12.79 0.60
CA PRO A 267 7.30 -12.50 1.92
C PRO A 267 8.33 -12.65 3.04
N ASP A 268 9.22 -13.63 2.95
CA ASP A 268 10.22 -13.90 3.99
C ASP A 268 11.28 -12.79 4.06
N GLU A 269 11.78 -12.35 2.91
CA GLU A 269 12.78 -11.29 2.83
C GLU A 269 12.21 -9.95 3.27
N ILE A 270 10.98 -9.62 2.82
CA ILE A 270 10.28 -8.41 3.22
C ILE A 270 9.95 -8.45 4.72
N GLY A 271 9.41 -9.58 5.20
CA GLY A 271 9.08 -9.76 6.61
C GLY A 271 10.30 -9.65 7.51
N ALA A 272 11.42 -10.30 7.13
CA ALA A 272 12.67 -10.21 7.86
C ALA A 272 13.25 -8.79 7.88
N ALA A 273 13.20 -8.07 6.75
CA ALA A 273 13.67 -6.69 6.65
C ALA A 273 12.87 -5.77 7.57
N VAL A 274 11.53 -5.85 7.56
CA VAL A 274 10.67 -5.08 8.44
C VAL A 274 10.93 -5.43 9.90
N ALA A 275 10.95 -6.71 10.26
CA ALA A 275 11.16 -7.16 11.63
C ALA A 275 12.51 -6.70 12.21
N GLU A 276 13.59 -6.81 11.43
CA GLU A 276 14.93 -6.34 11.82
C GLU A 276 14.98 -4.82 11.96
N TRP A 277 14.34 -4.09 11.06
CA TRP A 277 14.26 -2.62 11.13
C TRP A 277 13.50 -2.15 12.37
N LEU A 278 12.32 -2.75 12.68
CA LEU A 278 11.55 -2.46 13.88
C LEU A 278 12.40 -2.62 15.15
N ARG A 279 13.15 -3.73 15.23
CA ARG A 279 14.02 -4.06 16.37
C ARG A 279 15.20 -3.08 16.47
N ARG A 280 15.91 -2.83 15.38
CA ARG A 280 17.11 -2.00 15.33
C ARG A 280 16.81 -0.53 15.63
N ARG A 281 15.66 -0.04 15.16
CA ARG A 281 15.21 1.34 15.35
C ARG A 281 14.38 1.52 16.64
N ALA A 282 14.16 0.44 17.39
CA ALA A 282 13.32 0.44 18.61
C ALA A 282 11.93 1.07 18.39
N LEU A 283 11.30 0.79 17.25
CA LEU A 283 10.02 1.38 16.86
C LEU A 283 8.83 0.76 17.60
N VAL A 284 9.00 -0.44 18.08
CA VAL A 284 8.03 -1.15 18.93
C VAL A 284 8.70 -1.50 20.25
N PRO A 285 7.99 -1.48 21.39
CA PRO A 285 8.55 -1.92 22.67
C PRO A 285 9.06 -3.36 22.56
N ALA A 286 10.16 -3.65 23.23
CA ALA A 286 10.62 -5.04 23.33
C ALA A 286 9.51 -5.91 23.94
N ALA A 287 9.29 -7.10 23.37
CA ALA A 287 8.35 -8.04 23.95
C ALA A 287 8.73 -8.27 25.42
N ALA A 288 7.78 -8.11 26.34
CA ALA A 288 8.02 -8.46 27.74
C ALA A 288 8.44 -9.94 27.78
N GLN A 289 9.62 -10.20 28.31
CA GLN A 289 10.06 -11.57 28.52
C GLN A 289 9.07 -12.22 29.50
N ALA A 290 8.30 -13.19 29.00
CA ALA A 290 7.34 -13.96 29.79
C ALA A 290 8.04 -14.99 30.67
#